data_5d0d0ecdad6219b385ee92d14da6aca8
#
_entry.id   5d0d0ecdad6219b385ee92d14da6aca8
#
_cell.length_a   1.000
_cell.length_b   1.000
_cell.length_c   1.000
_cell.angle_alpha   90.00
_cell.angle_beta   90.00
_cell.angle_gamma   90.00
#
_symmetry.space_group_name_H-M   'P 1'
#
loop_
_entity.id
_entity.type
_entity.pdbx_description
1 polymer ?
#
loop_
_entity_poly.entity_id
_entity_poly.type
_entity_poly.pdbx_seq_one_letter_code
_entity_poly.pdbx_strand_id
1 'polypeptide(L)'
;MALRSAVAGLALAILVSNPAQAQGYVPTRENLEARAEFAGDKFGIFLHWGIYSMFAQGEWYLNRDGIQHQEYSKAASAFYPAYFNAAEWVSAIKASGAKYICFTTRHHDGFSMFGTRQSPYNIVDATPFGRDVLKELADDCHKQGIRLHLYYSHIDWGRDDYPAGRTGLTTGKDPAKADWKAYYDFMNAQLRELLTNYGKIGCIWFDGFWDHDSDATPFDWQLEEQYRLI
;
A
#
# COMPACT_ATOMS: atom_id res chain seq x y z
N MET A 1 -14.76 -52.87 41.82
CA MET A 1 -13.83 -51.76 41.92
C MET A 1 -13.59 -51.21 40.50
N ALA A 2 -14.30 -50.15 40.14
CA ALA A 2 -14.19 -49.55 38.78
C ALA A 2 -13.46 -48.23 38.91
N LEU A 3 -12.26 -48.17 38.29
CA LEU A 3 -11.46 -46.93 38.17
C LEU A 3 -12.13 -46.02 37.11
N ARG A 4 -12.52 -44.84 37.51
CA ARG A 4 -12.95 -43.78 36.62
C ARG A 4 -11.71 -42.91 36.29
N SER A 5 -11.24 -42.97 35.07
CA SER A 5 -10.21 -42.06 34.55
C SER A 5 -10.87 -40.75 34.20
N ALA A 6 -10.48 -39.67 34.89
CA ALA A 6 -10.84 -38.31 34.54
C ALA A 6 -9.87 -37.80 33.47
N VAL A 7 -10.38 -37.53 32.28
CA VAL A 7 -9.64 -36.81 31.22
C VAL A 7 -9.80 -35.33 31.47
N ALA A 8 -8.74 -34.68 31.93
CA ALA A 8 -8.66 -33.22 32.02
C ALA A 8 -8.41 -32.64 30.65
N GLY A 9 -9.43 -32.05 30.05
CA GLY A 9 -9.29 -31.28 28.80
C GLY A 9 -8.55 -29.97 29.05
N LEU A 10 -7.34 -29.84 28.49
CA LEU A 10 -6.59 -28.59 28.48
C LEU A 10 -7.19 -27.70 27.39
N ALA A 11 -8.00 -26.72 27.77
CA ALA A 11 -8.47 -25.69 26.85
C ALA A 11 -7.31 -24.73 26.56
N LEU A 12 -6.71 -24.85 25.36
CA LEU A 12 -5.71 -23.93 24.85
C LEU A 12 -6.43 -22.62 24.46
N ALA A 13 -6.40 -21.63 25.34
CA ALA A 13 -6.84 -20.27 25.00
C ALA A 13 -5.85 -19.67 24.02
N ILE A 14 -6.21 -19.66 22.74
CA ILE A 14 -5.48 -18.89 21.73
C ILE A 14 -5.76 -17.41 22.07
N LEU A 15 -4.80 -16.77 22.68
CA LEU A 15 -4.75 -15.30 22.77
C LEU A 15 -4.54 -14.79 21.33
N VAL A 16 -5.65 -14.46 20.66
CA VAL A 16 -5.61 -13.65 19.46
C VAL A 16 -5.16 -12.26 19.94
N SER A 17 -3.86 -11.95 19.77
CA SER A 17 -3.36 -10.59 19.96
C SER A 17 -4.14 -9.71 18.99
N ASN A 18 -5.05 -8.89 19.52
CA ASN A 18 -5.65 -7.82 18.74
C ASN A 18 -4.51 -6.95 18.16
N PRO A 19 -4.49 -6.71 16.85
CA PRO A 19 -3.56 -5.71 16.30
C PRO A 19 -3.82 -4.41 17.04
N ALA A 20 -2.76 -3.71 17.40
CA ALA A 20 -2.80 -2.47 18.16
C ALA A 20 -3.88 -1.55 17.59
N GLN A 21 -4.97 -1.41 18.31
CA GLN A 21 -5.96 -0.36 18.05
C GLN A 21 -5.21 0.96 18.26
N ALA A 22 -5.17 1.80 17.25
CA ALA A 22 -4.69 3.16 17.43
C ALA A 22 -5.42 3.77 18.63
N GLN A 23 -4.66 4.17 19.66
CA GLN A 23 -5.22 4.58 20.93
C GLN A 23 -6.04 5.84 20.70
N GLY A 24 -7.35 5.80 20.93
CA GLY A 24 -8.28 6.92 20.76
C GLY A 24 -9.11 6.94 19.48
N TYR A 25 -8.80 6.11 18.46
CA TYR A 25 -9.63 6.04 17.25
C TYR A 25 -10.94 5.24 17.50
N VAL A 26 -12.07 5.88 17.24
CA VAL A 26 -13.39 5.24 17.25
C VAL A 26 -13.91 5.16 15.81
N PRO A 27 -14.11 3.95 15.26
CA PRO A 27 -14.60 3.79 13.90
C PRO A 27 -15.98 4.43 13.72
N THR A 28 -16.19 5.09 12.59
CA THR A 28 -17.53 5.56 12.18
C THR A 28 -18.41 4.36 11.79
N ARG A 29 -19.71 4.62 11.64
CA ARG A 29 -20.64 3.58 11.15
C ARG A 29 -20.26 3.13 9.75
N GLU A 30 -19.91 4.06 8.89
CA GLU A 30 -19.48 3.82 7.50
C GLU A 30 -18.22 2.96 7.47
N ASN A 31 -17.26 3.22 8.35
CA ASN A 31 -16.04 2.41 8.46
C ASN A 31 -16.35 0.97 8.94
N LEU A 32 -17.26 0.81 9.90
CA LEU A 32 -17.70 -0.52 10.36
C LEU A 32 -18.43 -1.30 9.25
N GLU A 33 -19.27 -0.63 8.45
CA GLU A 33 -19.95 -1.21 7.29
C GLU A 33 -18.92 -1.65 6.23
N ALA A 34 -17.93 -0.81 5.91
CA ALA A 34 -16.85 -1.15 4.96
C ALA A 34 -16.02 -2.36 5.44
N ARG A 35 -15.72 -2.45 6.73
CA ARG A 35 -15.04 -3.63 7.32
C ARG A 35 -15.87 -4.91 7.17
N ALA A 36 -17.18 -4.83 7.38
CA ALA A 36 -18.08 -5.96 7.21
C ALA A 36 -18.18 -6.38 5.73
N GLU A 37 -18.25 -5.42 4.81
CA GLU A 37 -18.18 -5.68 3.36
C GLU A 37 -16.87 -6.40 2.99
N PHE A 38 -15.72 -5.86 3.43
CA PHE A 38 -14.41 -6.47 3.17
C PHE A 38 -14.34 -7.92 3.73
N ALA A 39 -14.80 -8.12 4.95
CA ALA A 39 -14.84 -9.46 5.57
C ALA A 39 -15.74 -10.43 4.79
N GLY A 40 -16.78 -9.93 4.10
CA GLY A 40 -17.68 -10.71 3.25
C GLY A 40 -17.11 -11.09 1.88
N ASP A 41 -16.17 -10.32 1.35
CA ASP A 41 -15.63 -10.48 -0.01
C ASP A 41 -14.79 -11.74 -0.20
N LYS A 42 -14.08 -12.19 0.83
CA LYS A 42 -13.29 -13.43 0.92
C LYS A 42 -12.18 -13.58 -0.12
N PHE A 43 -12.42 -13.28 -1.42
CA PHE A 43 -11.49 -13.50 -2.50
C PHE A 43 -11.27 -12.21 -3.30
N GLY A 44 -10.02 -11.78 -3.41
CA GLY A 44 -9.58 -10.65 -4.21
C GLY A 44 -8.26 -10.94 -4.91
N ILE A 45 -7.89 -10.09 -5.84
CA ILE A 45 -6.61 -10.15 -6.55
C ILE A 45 -5.76 -8.98 -6.11
N PHE A 46 -4.52 -9.27 -5.68
CA PHE A 46 -3.53 -8.26 -5.36
C PHE A 46 -2.61 -8.06 -6.58
N LEU A 47 -2.52 -6.82 -7.07
CA LEU A 47 -1.68 -6.46 -8.22
C LEU A 47 -0.48 -5.65 -7.75
N HIS A 48 0.71 -6.27 -7.76
CA HIS A 48 1.98 -5.56 -7.61
C HIS A 48 2.49 -5.16 -8.99
N TRP A 49 2.39 -3.87 -9.30
CA TRP A 49 2.81 -3.33 -10.58
C TRP A 49 3.34 -1.91 -10.44
N GLY A 50 4.52 -1.66 -11.00
CA GLY A 50 5.23 -0.40 -10.97
C GLY A 50 6.46 -0.45 -11.86
N ILE A 51 7.32 0.55 -11.81
CA ILE A 51 8.55 0.57 -12.62
C ILE A 51 9.48 -0.61 -12.30
N TYR A 52 9.43 -1.17 -11.10
CA TYR A 52 10.17 -2.39 -10.74
C TYR A 52 9.84 -3.58 -11.63
N SER A 53 8.65 -3.62 -12.23
CA SER A 53 8.25 -4.69 -13.15
C SER A 53 9.11 -4.74 -14.42
N MET A 54 9.73 -3.61 -14.81
CA MET A 54 10.62 -3.56 -15.98
C MET A 54 11.90 -4.38 -15.78
N PHE A 55 12.35 -4.50 -14.54
CA PHE A 55 13.60 -5.19 -14.22
C PHE A 55 13.42 -6.70 -14.06
N ALA A 56 12.17 -7.19 -13.88
CA ALA A 56 11.85 -8.59 -13.61
C ALA A 56 12.62 -9.18 -12.41
N GLN A 57 12.95 -8.33 -11.41
CA GLN A 57 13.71 -8.68 -10.21
C GLN A 57 12.87 -8.56 -8.92
N GLY A 58 11.58 -8.25 -9.05
CA GLY A 58 10.67 -7.98 -7.93
C GLY A 58 10.72 -6.54 -7.42
N GLU A 59 9.75 -6.20 -6.60
CA GLU A 59 9.53 -4.86 -6.07
C GLU A 59 10.59 -4.40 -5.04
N TRP A 60 11.37 -5.34 -4.52
CA TRP A 60 12.47 -5.09 -3.59
C TRP A 60 13.82 -4.85 -4.27
N TYR A 61 13.89 -4.89 -5.60
CA TYR A 61 15.13 -4.83 -6.36
C TYR A 61 16.00 -3.63 -5.99
N LEU A 62 15.41 -2.44 -5.88
CA LEU A 62 16.12 -1.22 -5.48
C LEU A 62 16.90 -1.38 -4.17
N ASN A 63 16.23 -1.85 -3.13
CA ASN A 63 16.82 -1.98 -1.79
C ASN A 63 17.71 -3.21 -1.66
N ARG A 64 17.28 -4.37 -2.21
CA ARG A 64 18.02 -5.63 -2.10
C ARG A 64 19.41 -5.54 -2.71
N ASP A 65 19.52 -4.89 -3.86
CA ASP A 65 20.77 -4.81 -4.61
C ASP A 65 21.52 -3.49 -4.37
N GLY A 66 21.03 -2.64 -3.44
CA GLY A 66 21.69 -1.41 -3.02
C GLY A 66 21.83 -0.38 -4.15
N ILE A 67 20.85 -0.32 -5.05
CA ILE A 67 20.88 0.58 -6.20
C ILE A 67 20.63 2.01 -5.72
N GLN A 68 21.38 2.98 -6.26
CA GLN A 68 21.11 4.38 -5.99
C GLN A 68 19.75 4.78 -6.59
N HIS A 69 18.86 5.34 -5.79
CA HIS A 69 17.51 5.71 -6.24
C HIS A 69 17.55 6.67 -7.44
N GLN A 70 18.54 7.57 -7.48
CA GLN A 70 18.72 8.48 -8.59
C GLN A 70 18.97 7.74 -9.93
N GLU A 71 19.66 6.60 -9.90
CA GLU A 71 19.87 5.77 -11.10
C GLU A 71 18.64 4.92 -11.41
N TYR A 72 18.05 4.31 -10.37
CA TYR A 72 16.86 3.49 -10.51
C TYR A 72 15.67 4.28 -11.10
N SER A 73 15.44 5.49 -10.62
CA SER A 73 14.32 6.34 -11.06
C SER A 73 14.38 6.73 -12.54
N LYS A 74 15.55 6.66 -13.18
CA LYS A 74 15.67 6.89 -14.64
C LYS A 74 14.87 5.90 -15.47
N ALA A 75 14.57 4.71 -14.93
CA ALA A 75 13.73 3.71 -15.57
C ALA A 75 12.31 4.23 -15.88
N ALA A 76 11.82 5.22 -15.15
CA ALA A 76 10.52 5.83 -15.43
C ALA A 76 10.45 6.39 -16.86
N SER A 77 11.54 6.94 -17.39
CA SER A 77 11.61 7.48 -18.75
C SER A 77 11.44 6.45 -19.88
N ALA A 78 11.52 5.15 -19.54
CA ALA A 78 11.31 4.02 -20.44
C ALA A 78 10.05 3.22 -20.12
N PHE A 79 9.31 3.57 -19.06
CA PHE A 79 8.11 2.85 -18.65
C PHE A 79 6.94 3.20 -19.59
N TYR A 80 6.68 2.28 -20.50
CA TYR A 80 5.62 2.43 -21.51
C TYR A 80 4.79 1.15 -21.66
N PRO A 81 3.81 0.90 -20.79
CA PRO A 81 2.98 -0.31 -20.83
C PRO A 81 1.91 -0.21 -21.94
N ALA A 82 2.34 -0.34 -23.21
CA ALA A 82 1.51 -0.13 -24.41
C ALA A 82 0.24 -0.98 -24.44
N TYR A 83 0.26 -2.15 -23.80
CA TYR A 83 -0.88 -3.10 -23.80
C TYR A 83 -1.74 -2.99 -22.54
N PHE A 84 -1.54 -2.00 -21.69
CA PHE A 84 -2.42 -1.81 -20.53
C PHE A 84 -3.84 -1.48 -20.99
N ASN A 85 -4.79 -2.28 -20.52
CA ASN A 85 -6.21 -2.12 -20.77
C ASN A 85 -6.97 -2.45 -19.47
N ALA A 86 -7.43 -1.42 -18.77
CA ALA A 86 -8.12 -1.56 -17.50
C ALA A 86 -9.40 -2.41 -17.61
N ALA A 87 -10.17 -2.21 -18.68
CA ALA A 87 -11.42 -2.96 -18.91
C ALA A 87 -11.18 -4.46 -19.02
N GLU A 88 -10.15 -4.88 -19.77
CA GLU A 88 -9.76 -6.28 -19.90
C GLU A 88 -9.27 -6.88 -18.58
N TRP A 89 -8.43 -6.13 -17.84
CA TRP A 89 -7.93 -6.58 -16.54
C TRP A 89 -9.07 -6.81 -15.55
N VAL A 90 -9.96 -5.82 -15.41
CA VAL A 90 -11.10 -5.93 -14.48
C VAL A 90 -12.05 -7.04 -14.90
N SER A 91 -12.31 -7.21 -16.22
CA SER A 91 -13.14 -8.28 -16.74
C SER A 91 -12.57 -9.67 -16.44
N ALA A 92 -11.28 -9.89 -16.66
CA ALA A 92 -10.60 -11.14 -16.36
C ALA A 92 -10.60 -11.45 -14.84
N ILE A 93 -10.35 -10.44 -14.00
CA ILE A 93 -10.39 -10.58 -12.55
C ILE A 93 -11.81 -10.90 -12.07
N LYS A 94 -12.82 -10.21 -12.58
CA LYS A 94 -14.22 -10.51 -12.29
C LYS A 94 -14.60 -11.94 -12.68
N ALA A 95 -14.16 -12.39 -13.85
CA ALA A 95 -14.41 -13.74 -14.34
C ALA A 95 -13.78 -14.84 -13.47
N SER A 96 -12.71 -14.53 -12.71
CA SER A 96 -12.11 -15.43 -11.72
C SER A 96 -12.97 -15.64 -10.47
N GLY A 97 -14.01 -14.85 -10.27
CA GLY A 97 -14.86 -14.83 -9.08
C GLY A 97 -14.39 -13.88 -7.97
N ALA A 98 -13.29 -13.13 -8.20
CA ALA A 98 -12.82 -12.13 -7.25
C ALA A 98 -13.83 -11.00 -7.05
N LYS A 99 -13.86 -10.43 -5.86
CA LYS A 99 -14.78 -9.36 -5.45
C LYS A 99 -14.10 -8.01 -5.39
N TYR A 100 -12.78 -7.99 -5.26
CA TYR A 100 -11.99 -6.76 -5.21
C TYR A 100 -10.64 -6.93 -5.90
N ILE A 101 -10.05 -5.80 -6.25
CA ILE A 101 -8.66 -5.65 -6.66
C ILE A 101 -7.96 -4.81 -5.60
N CYS A 102 -6.80 -5.25 -5.11
CA CYS A 102 -5.89 -4.40 -4.35
C CYS A 102 -4.71 -4.02 -5.26
N PHE A 103 -4.57 -2.73 -5.54
CA PHE A 103 -3.57 -2.22 -6.47
C PHE A 103 -2.47 -1.44 -5.76
N THR A 104 -1.20 -1.69 -6.09
CA THR A 104 -0.07 -0.92 -5.56
C THR A 104 -0.05 0.49 -6.15
N THR A 105 -0.65 1.45 -5.44
CA THR A 105 -0.65 2.85 -5.88
C THR A 105 0.71 3.51 -5.72
N ARG A 106 1.47 3.12 -4.67
CA ARG A 106 2.84 3.53 -4.43
C ARG A 106 3.54 2.48 -3.57
N HIS A 107 4.61 1.88 -4.07
CA HIS A 107 5.44 0.92 -3.34
C HIS A 107 6.64 1.63 -2.68
N HIS A 108 7.50 0.91 -2.01
CA HIS A 108 8.67 1.42 -1.26
C HIS A 108 9.67 2.21 -2.13
N ASP A 109 9.68 1.99 -3.44
CA ASP A 109 10.53 2.73 -4.38
C ASP A 109 10.08 4.19 -4.61
N GLY A 110 8.93 4.57 -4.02
CA GLY A 110 8.39 5.92 -4.07
C GLY A 110 7.71 6.30 -5.39
N PHE A 111 7.68 5.40 -6.39
CA PHE A 111 7.00 5.68 -7.65
C PHE A 111 5.48 5.58 -7.51
N SER A 112 4.78 6.65 -7.88
CA SER A 112 3.32 6.71 -7.80
C SER A 112 2.69 6.25 -9.11
N MET A 113 1.87 5.20 -9.08
CA MET A 113 1.12 4.65 -10.22
C MET A 113 -0.19 5.42 -10.48
N PHE A 114 -0.27 6.66 -10.08
CA PHE A 114 -1.41 7.57 -10.25
C PHE A 114 -0.95 9.02 -10.44
N GLY A 115 -1.81 9.85 -11.02
CA GLY A 115 -1.54 11.27 -11.22
C GLY A 115 -1.62 12.05 -9.92
N THR A 116 -0.50 12.20 -9.21
CA THR A 116 -0.40 12.99 -7.98
C THR A 116 0.24 14.34 -8.23
N ARG A 117 -0.23 15.36 -7.52
CA ARG A 117 0.37 16.70 -7.52
C ARG A 117 1.50 16.84 -6.49
N GLN A 118 1.69 15.83 -5.63
CA GLN A 118 2.64 15.88 -4.53
C GLN A 118 4.07 15.53 -4.96
N SER A 119 4.22 14.82 -6.07
CA SER A 119 5.53 14.40 -6.58
C SER A 119 5.49 14.26 -8.10
N PRO A 120 6.50 14.78 -8.83
CA PRO A 120 6.63 14.52 -10.27
C PRO A 120 7.06 13.07 -10.57
N TYR A 121 7.47 12.30 -9.56
CA TYR A 121 7.85 10.89 -9.70
C TYR A 121 6.61 10.01 -9.71
N ASN A 122 5.83 10.13 -10.78
CA ASN A 122 4.58 9.42 -10.98
C ASN A 122 4.42 9.01 -12.46
N ILE A 123 3.48 8.10 -12.72
CA ILE A 123 3.28 7.51 -14.04
C ILE A 123 2.85 8.52 -15.11
N VAL A 124 2.18 9.60 -14.72
CA VAL A 124 1.70 10.62 -15.68
C VAL A 124 2.82 11.55 -16.08
N ASP A 125 3.59 12.06 -15.11
CA ASP A 125 4.57 13.11 -15.34
C ASP A 125 5.97 12.56 -15.70
N ALA A 126 6.37 11.42 -15.13
CA ALA A 126 7.72 10.87 -15.26
C ALA A 126 7.87 9.88 -16.42
N THR A 127 6.78 9.47 -17.07
CA THR A 127 6.82 8.41 -18.08
C THR A 127 6.33 8.89 -19.44
N PRO A 128 6.83 8.31 -20.55
CA PRO A 128 6.28 8.59 -21.88
C PRO A 128 4.85 8.03 -22.08
N PHE A 129 4.38 7.20 -21.15
CA PHE A 129 3.02 6.67 -21.18
C PHE A 129 1.98 7.76 -20.89
N GLY A 130 2.22 8.64 -19.93
CA GLY A 130 1.46 9.85 -19.68
C GLY A 130 -0.03 9.63 -19.32
N ARG A 131 -0.42 8.41 -18.91
CA ARG A 131 -1.81 8.06 -18.53
C ARG A 131 -1.90 7.72 -17.06
N ASP A 132 -3.01 8.10 -16.43
CA ASP A 132 -3.30 7.71 -15.04
C ASP A 132 -3.95 6.32 -15.02
N VAL A 133 -3.13 5.28 -14.83
CA VAL A 133 -3.60 3.89 -14.82
C VAL A 133 -4.56 3.62 -13.67
N LEU A 134 -4.39 4.29 -12.52
CA LEU A 134 -5.30 4.12 -11.40
C LEU A 134 -6.67 4.70 -11.71
N LYS A 135 -6.72 5.84 -12.42
CA LYS A 135 -8.01 6.43 -12.82
C LYS A 135 -8.77 5.50 -13.75
N GLU A 136 -8.09 4.95 -14.75
CA GLU A 136 -8.70 4.02 -15.68
C GLU A 136 -9.16 2.73 -14.97
N LEU A 137 -8.32 2.19 -14.07
CA LEU A 137 -8.67 1.00 -13.30
C LEU A 137 -9.87 1.26 -12.36
N ALA A 138 -9.92 2.42 -11.71
CA ALA A 138 -11.01 2.82 -10.82
C ALA A 138 -12.34 2.92 -11.59
N ASP A 139 -12.33 3.59 -12.76
CA ASP A 139 -13.52 3.75 -13.58
C ASP A 139 -14.08 2.41 -14.05
N ASP A 140 -13.22 1.48 -14.47
CA ASP A 140 -13.65 0.14 -14.89
C ASP A 140 -14.05 -0.75 -13.71
N CYS A 141 -13.41 -0.64 -12.57
CA CYS A 141 -13.84 -1.32 -11.34
C CYS A 141 -15.28 -0.90 -10.97
N HIS A 142 -15.56 0.40 -10.92
CA HIS A 142 -16.88 0.91 -10.60
C HIS A 142 -17.93 0.49 -11.64
N LYS A 143 -17.61 0.60 -12.91
CA LYS A 143 -18.48 0.19 -14.02
C LYS A 143 -18.83 -1.30 -13.98
N GLN A 144 -17.88 -2.15 -13.61
CA GLN A 144 -18.05 -3.60 -13.60
C GLN A 144 -18.49 -4.17 -12.24
N GLY A 145 -18.57 -3.33 -11.20
CA GLY A 145 -18.99 -3.72 -9.87
C GLY A 145 -17.94 -4.54 -9.10
N ILE A 146 -16.64 -4.29 -9.34
CA ILE A 146 -15.51 -4.80 -8.58
C ILE A 146 -15.08 -3.71 -7.60
N ARG A 147 -14.81 -4.07 -6.33
CA ARG A 147 -14.29 -3.09 -5.37
C ARG A 147 -12.81 -2.81 -5.65
N LEU A 148 -12.44 -1.54 -5.54
CA LEU A 148 -11.04 -1.12 -5.63
C LEU A 148 -10.50 -0.88 -4.23
N HIS A 149 -9.42 -1.59 -3.90
CA HIS A 149 -8.60 -1.38 -2.71
C HIS A 149 -7.24 -0.87 -3.14
N LEU A 150 -6.63 -0.05 -2.33
CA LEU A 150 -5.34 0.57 -2.64
C LEU A 150 -4.29 0.12 -1.65
N TYR A 151 -3.18 -0.40 -2.15
CA TYR A 151 -1.96 -0.56 -1.35
C TYR A 151 -1.19 0.76 -1.37
N TYR A 152 -0.73 1.19 -0.21
CA TYR A 152 0.09 2.37 -0.05
C TYR A 152 1.21 2.12 0.97
N SER A 153 2.46 2.34 0.57
CA SER A 153 3.63 2.18 1.43
C SER A 153 3.85 3.39 2.33
N HIS A 154 4.11 3.14 3.63
CA HIS A 154 4.67 4.14 4.54
C HIS A 154 6.17 4.35 4.33
N ILE A 155 6.87 3.37 3.74
CA ILE A 155 8.30 3.45 3.44
C ILE A 155 8.51 4.20 2.13
N ASP A 156 9.60 4.96 2.06
CA ASP A 156 10.13 5.52 0.82
C ASP A 156 11.65 5.41 0.77
N TRP A 157 12.12 4.62 -0.16
CA TRP A 157 13.55 4.42 -0.37
C TRP A 157 14.22 5.52 -1.21
N GLY A 158 13.44 6.48 -1.72
CA GLY A 158 13.92 7.55 -2.58
C GLY A 158 13.91 8.94 -1.96
N ARG A 159 12.96 9.20 -1.05
CA ARG A 159 12.82 10.52 -0.43
C ARG A 159 13.74 10.67 0.78
N ASP A 160 14.51 11.75 0.81
CA ASP A 160 15.41 12.07 1.92
C ASP A 160 14.67 12.33 3.24
N ASP A 161 13.47 12.93 3.17
CA ASP A 161 12.69 13.28 4.36
C ASP A 161 12.06 12.05 5.08
N TYR A 162 11.91 10.88 4.41
CA TYR A 162 11.56 9.65 5.11
C TYR A 162 12.76 9.17 5.95
N PRO A 163 12.64 9.10 7.29
CA PRO A 163 13.71 8.55 8.14
C PRO A 163 13.85 7.04 7.86
N ALA A 164 15.00 6.64 7.34
CA ALA A 164 15.23 5.24 7.02
C ALA A 164 15.35 4.41 8.30
N GLY A 165 14.57 3.33 8.37
CA GLY A 165 14.66 2.32 9.42
C GLY A 165 15.64 1.21 9.06
N ARG A 166 15.12 -0.03 8.88
CA ARG A 166 15.93 -1.21 8.50
C ARG A 166 16.24 -1.27 7.01
N THR A 167 15.50 -0.53 6.18
CA THR A 167 15.62 -0.56 4.72
C THR A 167 15.92 0.83 4.14
N GLY A 168 16.28 0.89 2.87
CA GLY A 168 16.61 2.13 2.20
C GLY A 168 17.95 2.76 2.59
N LEU A 169 18.78 2.05 3.37
CA LEU A 169 20.06 2.58 3.88
C LEU A 169 21.12 2.73 2.79
N THR A 170 21.00 2.00 1.71
CA THR A 170 21.98 1.94 0.61
C THR A 170 21.49 2.58 -0.68
N THR A 171 20.30 3.18 -0.66
CA THR A 171 19.65 3.71 -1.88
C THR A 171 20.06 5.15 -2.24
N GLY A 172 21.01 5.72 -1.49
CA GLY A 172 21.57 7.05 -1.77
C GLY A 172 20.85 8.20 -1.09
N LYS A 173 20.00 7.92 -0.12
CA LYS A 173 19.33 8.93 0.72
C LYS A 173 20.35 9.63 1.62
N ASP A 174 20.07 10.88 1.92
CA ASP A 174 20.83 11.66 2.91
C ASP A 174 20.12 11.63 4.28
N PRO A 175 20.59 10.84 5.25
CA PRO A 175 19.94 10.71 6.55
C PRO A 175 19.86 12.03 7.33
N ALA A 176 20.72 13.01 7.02
CA ALA A 176 20.70 14.32 7.67
C ALA A 176 19.50 15.18 7.26
N LYS A 177 18.80 14.80 6.19
CA LYS A 177 17.59 15.47 5.70
C LYS A 177 16.29 14.81 6.17
N ALA A 178 16.36 13.77 7.01
CA ALA A 178 15.18 13.11 7.53
C ALA A 178 14.28 14.09 8.28
N ASP A 179 13.03 14.18 7.86
CA ASP A 179 11.98 15.01 8.45
C ASP A 179 10.64 14.26 8.37
N TRP A 180 10.35 13.51 9.45
CA TRP A 180 9.12 12.72 9.51
C TRP A 180 7.86 13.56 9.29
N LYS A 181 7.84 14.79 9.82
CA LYS A 181 6.67 15.64 9.67
C LYS A 181 6.44 16.02 8.20
N ALA A 182 7.49 16.43 7.49
CA ALA A 182 7.39 16.77 6.07
C ALA A 182 6.95 15.57 5.24
N TYR A 183 7.53 14.39 5.52
CA TYR A 183 7.14 13.15 4.85
C TYR A 183 5.70 12.73 5.17
N TYR A 184 5.29 12.84 6.42
CA TYR A 184 3.94 12.52 6.87
C TYR A 184 2.88 13.42 6.20
N ASP A 185 3.15 14.73 6.13
CA ASP A 185 2.29 15.69 5.43
C ASP A 185 2.17 15.33 3.93
N PHE A 186 3.27 14.95 3.29
CA PHE A 186 3.30 14.45 1.92
C PHE A 186 2.44 13.20 1.72
N MET A 187 2.59 12.18 2.59
CA MET A 187 1.77 10.98 2.52
C MET A 187 0.28 11.29 2.66
N ASN A 188 -0.07 12.10 3.64
CA ASN A 188 -1.47 12.45 3.90
C ASN A 188 -2.08 13.28 2.76
N ALA A 189 -1.28 14.12 2.08
CA ALA A 189 -1.73 14.82 0.88
C ALA A 189 -2.02 13.84 -0.26
N GLN A 190 -1.15 12.85 -0.50
CA GLN A 190 -1.41 11.80 -1.49
C GLN A 190 -2.62 10.94 -1.12
N LEU A 191 -2.79 10.57 0.16
CA LEU A 191 -3.96 9.80 0.61
C LEU A 191 -5.26 10.57 0.37
N ARG A 192 -5.28 11.91 0.60
CA ARG A 192 -6.44 12.74 0.25
C ARG A 192 -6.74 12.69 -1.24
N GLU A 193 -5.73 12.80 -2.11
CA GLU A 193 -5.92 12.66 -3.55
C GLU A 193 -6.53 11.30 -3.90
N LEU A 194 -5.99 10.21 -3.34
CA LEU A 194 -6.47 8.85 -3.57
C LEU A 194 -7.92 8.64 -3.11
N LEU A 195 -8.31 9.21 -1.98
CA LEU A 195 -9.65 9.08 -1.41
C LEU A 195 -10.70 10.00 -2.06
N THR A 196 -10.27 11.03 -2.80
CA THR A 196 -11.21 12.02 -3.37
C THR A 196 -11.32 11.97 -4.89
N ASN A 197 -10.28 11.54 -5.61
CA ASN A 197 -10.23 11.66 -7.07
C ASN A 197 -10.59 10.37 -7.82
N TYR A 198 -10.66 9.23 -7.12
CA TYR A 198 -10.79 7.90 -7.73
C TYR A 198 -12.12 7.21 -7.40
N GLY A 199 -13.12 7.95 -6.91
CA GLY A 199 -14.43 7.41 -6.53
C GLY A 199 -14.40 6.62 -5.22
N LYS A 200 -15.34 5.68 -5.04
CA LYS A 200 -15.41 4.88 -3.81
C LYS A 200 -14.23 3.91 -3.72
N ILE A 201 -13.40 4.07 -2.69
CA ILE A 201 -12.33 3.17 -2.32
C ILE A 201 -12.82 2.26 -1.19
N GLY A 202 -12.60 0.95 -1.34
CA GLY A 202 -13.10 -0.03 -0.37
C GLY A 202 -12.17 -0.24 0.82
N CYS A 203 -10.85 -0.06 0.62
CA CYS A 203 -9.86 -0.26 1.68
C CYS A 203 -8.53 0.41 1.28
N ILE A 204 -7.78 0.89 2.27
CA ILE A 204 -6.36 1.20 2.14
C ILE A 204 -5.56 0.10 2.84
N TRP A 205 -4.67 -0.56 2.10
CA TRP A 205 -3.69 -1.51 2.62
C TRP A 205 -2.39 -0.78 2.87
N PHE A 206 -2.11 -0.46 4.11
CA PHE A 206 -0.83 0.11 4.50
C PHE A 206 0.24 -0.98 4.67
N ASP A 207 1.47 -0.63 4.32
CA ASP A 207 2.65 -1.47 4.49
C ASP A 207 3.84 -0.62 4.98
N GLY A 208 4.78 -1.27 5.67
CA GLY A 208 6.04 -0.62 6.05
C GLY A 208 6.24 -0.41 7.54
N PHE A 209 5.26 -0.69 8.42
CA PHE A 209 5.41 -0.48 9.88
C PHE A 209 6.59 -1.24 10.47
N TRP A 210 6.92 -2.39 9.92
CA TRP A 210 8.04 -3.24 10.32
C TRP A 210 9.41 -2.60 10.10
N ASP A 211 9.52 -1.52 9.31
CA ASP A 211 10.82 -0.89 9.01
C ASP A 211 11.49 -0.29 10.25
N HIS A 212 10.70 0.11 11.24
CA HIS A 212 11.15 0.68 12.51
C HIS A 212 10.97 -0.22 13.73
N ASP A 213 10.64 -1.50 13.54
CA ASP A 213 10.39 -2.45 14.65
C ASP A 213 11.60 -2.69 15.57
N SER A 214 12.80 -2.43 15.08
CA SER A 214 14.06 -2.61 15.85
C SER A 214 14.65 -1.31 16.39
N ASP A 215 13.94 -0.20 16.26
CA ASP A 215 14.40 1.08 16.78
C ASP A 215 14.48 1.04 18.32
N ALA A 216 15.50 1.66 18.89
CA ALA A 216 15.68 1.71 20.34
C ALA A 216 14.53 2.44 21.06
N THR A 217 13.89 3.37 20.37
CA THR A 217 12.67 4.06 20.80
C THR A 217 11.56 3.73 19.79
N PRO A 218 10.37 3.30 20.25
CA PRO A 218 9.26 3.02 19.35
C PRO A 218 8.98 4.19 18.42
N PHE A 219 8.90 3.91 17.12
CA PHE A 219 8.60 4.92 16.11
C PHE A 219 7.10 5.26 16.14
N ASP A 220 6.79 6.56 16.25
CA ASP A 220 5.40 7.04 16.22
C ASP A 220 4.93 7.27 14.78
N TRP A 221 4.18 6.32 14.26
CA TRP A 221 3.60 6.38 12.91
C TRP A 221 2.41 7.35 12.79
N GLN A 222 1.91 7.91 13.88
CA GLN A 222 0.76 8.82 13.92
C GLN A 222 -0.49 8.25 13.22
N LEU A 223 -0.73 6.94 13.38
CA LEU A 223 -1.79 6.20 12.66
C LEU A 223 -3.19 6.73 12.95
N GLU A 224 -3.43 7.28 14.13
CA GLU A 224 -4.74 7.78 14.53
C GLU A 224 -5.24 8.90 13.60
N GLU A 225 -4.36 9.81 13.21
CA GLU A 225 -4.69 10.87 12.26
C GLU A 225 -4.99 10.31 10.87
N GLN A 226 -4.19 9.34 10.41
CA GLN A 226 -4.42 8.66 9.14
C GLN A 226 -5.74 7.89 9.13
N TYR A 227 -6.09 7.22 10.23
CA TYR A 227 -7.37 6.51 10.33
C TYR A 227 -8.58 7.45 10.37
N ARG A 228 -8.41 8.68 10.82
CA ARG A 228 -9.46 9.71 10.72
C ARG A 228 -9.59 10.28 9.30
N LEU A 229 -8.53 10.20 8.51
CA LEU A 229 -8.54 10.64 7.11
C LEU A 229 -9.30 9.66 6.21
N ILE A 230 -9.23 8.36 6.52
CA ILE A 230 -9.83 7.24 5.79
C ILE A 230 -11.24 6.97 6.27
#